data_d52d17fd830d863dd52ac4a960a406f0
#
_entry.id   d52d17fd830d863dd52ac4a960a406f0
#
_cell.length_a   1.000
_cell.length_b   1.000
_cell.length_c   1.000
_cell.angle_alpha   90.00
_cell.angle_beta   90.00
_cell.angle_gamma   90.00
#
_symmetry.space_group_name_H-M   'P 1'
#
loop_
_entity.id
_entity.type
_entity.pdbx_description
1 polymer ?
#
loop_
_entity_poly.entity_id
_entity_poly.type
_entity_poly.pdbx_seq_one_letter_code
_entity_poly.pdbx_strand_id
1 'polypeptide(L)'
;TSSMEGSDTATIKVPMGTWRDGQKYRCVVKDATGNTVTSKAAVMTVGKADTAPVITTQPESVTKNKGEIAEFTVKTTGEGLTYQWEYCNAGSDKWRTSSMEGNQTETIKVAAGNWRNGQKYRCVVTGTDGRMVVSEVAVLTVK
;
A
#
# COMPACT_ATOMS: atom_id res chain seq x y z
N THR A 1 4.40 -32.16 18.06
CA THR A 1 4.02 -31.56 19.37
C THR A 1 4.21 -30.05 19.28
N SER A 2 3.22 -29.29 19.70
CA SER A 2 3.32 -27.82 19.72
C SER A 2 4.03 -27.38 21.00
N SER A 3 4.95 -26.42 20.86
CA SER A 3 5.61 -25.76 21.99
C SER A 3 4.98 -24.42 22.33
N MET A 4 3.77 -24.17 21.83
CA MET A 4 3.06 -22.91 22.05
C MET A 4 2.41 -22.87 23.44
N GLU A 5 2.17 -21.66 23.95
CA GLU A 5 1.49 -21.48 25.22
C GLU A 5 0.12 -22.18 25.22
N GLY A 6 -0.14 -22.96 26.24
CA GLY A 6 -1.38 -23.72 26.36
C GLY A 6 -1.44 -25.02 25.56
N SER A 7 -0.31 -25.49 25.01
CA SER A 7 -0.29 -26.75 24.23
C SER A 7 -0.78 -27.96 24.97
N ASP A 8 -0.68 -27.94 26.30
CA ASP A 8 -1.09 -29.05 27.18
C ASP A 8 -2.38 -28.72 27.95
N THR A 9 -3.12 -27.77 27.55
CA THR A 9 -4.36 -27.32 28.17
C THR A 9 -5.54 -27.40 27.20
N ALA A 10 -6.73 -27.09 27.69
CA ALA A 10 -7.93 -27.06 26.87
C ALA A 10 -7.93 -25.91 25.85
N THR A 11 -7.04 -24.91 26.02
CA THR A 11 -6.93 -23.75 25.14
C THR A 11 -5.49 -23.55 24.71
N ILE A 12 -5.26 -23.52 23.43
CA ILE A 12 -3.95 -23.15 22.87
C ILE A 12 -3.97 -21.70 22.40
N LYS A 13 -2.90 -20.96 22.70
CA LYS A 13 -2.70 -19.60 22.22
C LYS A 13 -1.69 -19.63 21.08
N VAL A 14 -2.06 -19.06 19.96
CA VAL A 14 -1.26 -19.07 18.73
C VAL A 14 -0.98 -17.64 18.29
N PRO A 15 0.31 -17.21 18.28
CA PRO A 15 0.64 -15.89 17.76
C PRO A 15 0.31 -15.79 16.27
N MET A 16 -0.27 -14.69 15.87
CA MET A 16 -0.60 -14.42 14.47
C MET A 16 0.67 -14.14 13.65
N GLY A 17 0.82 -14.82 12.54
CA GLY A 17 1.91 -14.60 11.60
C GLY A 17 1.53 -15.15 10.22
N THR A 18 1.92 -14.45 9.18
CA THR A 18 1.54 -14.81 7.78
C THR A 18 1.94 -16.23 7.41
N TRP A 19 3.04 -16.77 8.00
CA TRP A 19 3.49 -18.14 7.77
C TRP A 19 2.55 -19.19 8.37
N ARG A 20 1.56 -18.77 9.17
CA ARG A 20 0.58 -19.66 9.82
C ARG A 20 -0.75 -19.72 9.10
N ASP A 21 -0.89 -18.99 8.01
CA ASP A 21 -2.12 -19.02 7.22
C ASP A 21 -2.37 -20.43 6.68
N GLY A 22 -3.58 -20.93 6.91
CA GLY A 22 -3.94 -22.30 6.56
C GLY A 22 -3.43 -23.38 7.52
N GLN A 23 -2.73 -23.01 8.60
CA GLN A 23 -2.24 -23.97 9.60
C GLN A 23 -3.40 -24.60 10.36
N LYS A 24 -3.32 -25.91 10.56
CA LYS A 24 -4.39 -26.69 11.20
C LYS A 24 -3.99 -27.06 12.61
N TYR A 25 -4.93 -26.99 13.51
CA TYR A 25 -4.75 -27.34 14.93
C TYR A 25 -5.80 -28.34 15.36
N ARG A 26 -5.41 -29.30 16.17
CA ARG A 26 -6.32 -30.25 16.81
C ARG A 26 -5.81 -30.55 18.21
N CYS A 27 -6.74 -30.94 19.07
CA CYS A 27 -6.41 -31.35 20.43
C CYS A 27 -6.56 -32.85 20.57
N VAL A 28 -5.59 -33.50 21.21
CA VAL A 28 -5.67 -34.90 21.60
C VAL A 28 -5.88 -34.94 23.11
N VAL A 29 -7.00 -35.46 23.54
CA VAL A 29 -7.33 -35.59 24.97
C VAL A 29 -7.12 -37.03 25.38
N LYS A 30 -6.41 -37.23 26.47
CA LYS A 30 -6.08 -38.54 27.03
C LYS A 30 -6.62 -38.67 28.43
N ASP A 31 -7.31 -39.78 28.72
CA ASP A 31 -7.79 -40.07 30.08
C ASP A 31 -6.77 -40.84 30.91
N ALA A 32 -7.08 -41.07 32.19
CA ALA A 32 -6.19 -41.76 33.13
C ALA A 32 -5.97 -43.24 32.77
N THR A 33 -6.83 -43.84 31.95
CA THR A 33 -6.73 -45.23 31.51
C THR A 33 -5.99 -45.41 30.18
N GLY A 34 -5.57 -44.31 29.57
CA GLY A 34 -4.82 -44.29 28.31
C GLY A 34 -5.70 -44.18 27.06
N ASN A 35 -7.01 -44.03 27.20
CA ASN A 35 -7.90 -43.78 26.09
C ASN A 35 -7.68 -42.35 25.54
N THR A 36 -7.72 -42.22 24.26
CA THR A 36 -7.53 -40.92 23.61
C THR A 36 -8.72 -40.57 22.73
N VAL A 37 -9.03 -39.27 22.66
CA VAL A 37 -9.97 -38.69 21.70
C VAL A 37 -9.31 -37.48 21.06
N THR A 38 -9.48 -37.36 19.76
CA THR A 38 -8.91 -36.27 19.01
C THR A 38 -10.03 -35.36 18.50
N SER A 39 -9.89 -34.05 18.73
CA SER A 39 -10.86 -33.09 18.24
C SER A 39 -10.80 -33.00 16.70
N LYS A 40 -11.83 -32.41 16.14
CA LYS A 40 -11.78 -31.96 14.73
C LYS A 40 -10.66 -30.93 14.56
N ALA A 41 -10.10 -30.86 13.36
CA ALA A 41 -9.10 -29.86 13.04
C ALA A 41 -9.75 -28.47 12.88
N ALA A 42 -9.15 -27.48 13.52
CA ALA A 42 -9.49 -26.08 13.31
C ALA A 42 -8.43 -25.45 12.43
N VAL A 43 -8.84 -24.67 11.45
CA VAL A 43 -7.94 -23.98 10.52
C VAL A 43 -7.78 -22.54 10.94
N MET A 44 -6.54 -22.10 11.06
CA MET A 44 -6.23 -20.71 11.32
C MET A 44 -6.14 -19.96 10.00
N THR A 45 -6.90 -18.91 9.87
CA THR A 45 -6.81 -18.00 8.72
C THR A 45 -6.22 -16.68 9.20
N VAL A 46 -5.11 -16.29 8.61
CA VAL A 46 -4.49 -14.99 8.87
C VAL A 46 -4.98 -14.02 7.81
N GLY A 47 -5.85 -13.09 8.22
CA GLY A 47 -6.28 -12.01 7.34
C GLY A 47 -5.12 -11.09 7.05
N LYS A 48 -4.90 -10.76 5.77
CA LYS A 48 -4.02 -9.65 5.42
C LYS A 48 -4.67 -8.39 5.97
N ALA A 49 -3.88 -7.55 6.65
CA ALA A 49 -4.35 -6.23 7.06
C ALA A 49 -4.87 -5.51 5.82
N ASP A 50 -6.13 -5.10 5.87
CA ASP A 50 -6.80 -4.41 4.77
C ASP A 50 -6.36 -2.96 4.76
N THR A 51 -5.09 -2.74 4.37
CA THR A 51 -4.47 -1.42 4.31
C THR A 51 -4.30 -1.00 2.86
N ALA A 52 -5.41 -0.61 2.23
CA ALA A 52 -5.31 0.19 1.03
C ALA A 52 -4.54 1.48 1.38
N PRO A 53 -3.62 1.94 0.54
CA PRO A 53 -2.92 3.19 0.80
C PRO A 53 -3.91 4.36 0.86
N VAL A 54 -3.66 5.31 1.76
CA VAL A 54 -4.48 6.51 1.92
C VAL A 54 -3.62 7.73 1.64
N ILE A 55 -4.08 8.61 0.76
CA ILE A 55 -3.44 9.91 0.51
C ILE A 55 -4.01 10.89 1.54
N THR A 56 -3.14 11.40 2.41
CA THR A 56 -3.51 12.35 3.47
C THR A 56 -3.33 13.80 3.04
N THR A 57 -2.44 14.05 2.07
CA THR A 57 -2.24 15.37 1.46
C THR A 57 -2.20 15.22 -0.05
N GLN A 58 -3.11 15.94 -0.71
CA GLN A 58 -3.20 15.95 -2.18
C GLN A 58 -2.15 16.92 -2.76
N PRO A 59 -1.67 16.66 -3.99
CA PRO A 59 -0.79 17.61 -4.67
C PRO A 59 -1.54 18.89 -5.01
N GLU A 60 -0.87 20.01 -4.89
CA GLU A 60 -1.44 21.33 -5.18
C GLU A 60 -0.98 21.84 -6.54
N SER A 61 -1.87 22.52 -7.25
CA SER A 61 -1.54 23.22 -8.48
C SER A 61 -0.51 24.33 -8.22
N VAL A 62 0.43 24.49 -9.12
CA VAL A 62 1.59 25.39 -8.95
C VAL A 62 1.70 26.34 -10.16
N THR A 63 2.03 27.59 -9.87
CA THR A 63 2.40 28.58 -10.90
C THR A 63 3.88 28.89 -10.77
N LYS A 64 4.64 28.73 -11.87
CA LYS A 64 6.08 28.98 -11.90
C LYS A 64 6.44 29.81 -13.14
N ASN A 65 7.52 30.55 -13.02
CA ASN A 65 8.13 31.23 -14.17
C ASN A 65 8.91 30.22 -15.02
N LYS A 66 9.03 30.51 -16.31
CA LYS A 66 9.87 29.70 -17.20
C LYS A 66 11.28 29.56 -16.63
N GLY A 67 11.75 28.31 -16.56
CA GLY A 67 13.08 27.95 -16.04
C GLY A 67 13.11 27.59 -14.56
N GLU A 68 12.04 27.81 -13.82
CA GLU A 68 11.94 27.37 -12.43
C GLU A 68 11.56 25.90 -12.34
N ILE A 69 11.76 25.31 -11.15
CA ILE A 69 11.37 23.94 -10.87
C ILE A 69 10.04 23.95 -10.11
N ALA A 70 9.05 23.24 -10.65
CA ALA A 70 7.80 22.98 -9.96
C ALA A 70 7.90 21.66 -9.20
N GLU A 71 7.37 21.62 -7.99
CA GLU A 71 7.30 20.41 -7.18
C GLU A 71 5.85 20.08 -6.87
N PHE A 72 5.49 18.81 -7.03
CA PHE A 72 4.19 18.28 -6.64
C PHE A 72 4.43 17.17 -5.62
N THR A 73 3.76 17.25 -4.50
CA THR A 73 3.97 16.32 -3.38
C THR A 73 2.64 15.71 -2.95
N VAL A 74 2.66 14.41 -2.69
CA VAL A 74 1.59 13.70 -1.98
C VAL A 74 2.15 13.23 -0.64
N LYS A 75 1.28 13.16 0.38
CA LYS A 75 1.58 12.49 1.63
C LYS A 75 0.61 11.34 1.81
N THR A 76 1.12 10.22 2.29
CA THR A 76 0.36 8.98 2.38
C THR A 76 0.60 8.29 3.71
N THR A 77 -0.32 7.41 4.07
CA THR A 77 -0.15 6.49 5.19
C THR A 77 -0.16 5.07 4.65
N GLY A 78 0.68 4.22 5.24
CA GLY A 78 0.87 2.82 4.87
C GLY A 78 2.35 2.47 4.79
N GLU A 79 2.64 1.17 4.79
CA GLU A 79 4.00 0.65 4.70
C GLU A 79 4.23 0.02 3.33
N GLY A 80 5.48 0.09 2.85
CA GLY A 80 5.89 -0.56 1.60
C GLY A 80 5.19 -0.01 0.37
N LEU A 81 4.80 1.27 0.39
CA LEU A 81 4.13 1.90 -0.73
C LEU A 81 5.09 2.21 -1.87
N THR A 82 4.58 2.11 -3.09
CA THR A 82 5.27 2.56 -4.29
C THR A 82 4.50 3.72 -4.92
N TYR A 83 5.22 4.61 -5.55
CA TYR A 83 4.68 5.82 -6.17
C TYR A 83 5.00 5.83 -7.65
N GLN A 84 4.07 6.28 -8.47
CA GLN A 84 4.31 6.55 -9.88
C GLN A 84 3.54 7.80 -10.27
N TRP A 85 4.26 8.85 -10.59
CA TRP A 85 3.69 10.07 -11.12
C TRP A 85 3.37 9.90 -12.59
N GLU A 86 2.24 10.44 -12.98
CA GLU A 86 1.77 10.49 -14.35
C GLU A 86 1.49 11.94 -14.74
N TYR A 87 1.61 12.23 -16.02
CA TYR A 87 1.29 13.54 -16.56
C TYR A 87 0.30 13.43 -17.72
N CYS A 88 -0.39 14.53 -17.97
CA CYS A 88 -1.32 14.67 -19.08
C CYS A 88 -1.11 16.05 -19.69
N ASN A 89 -0.90 16.10 -21.00
CA ASN A 89 -0.69 17.37 -21.69
C ASN A 89 -1.96 18.24 -21.63
N ALA A 90 -1.77 19.56 -21.70
CA ALA A 90 -2.87 20.50 -21.75
C ALA A 90 -3.82 20.18 -22.92
N GLY A 91 -5.12 20.18 -22.65
CA GLY A 91 -6.12 19.85 -23.65
C GLY A 91 -6.26 18.38 -24.00
N SER A 92 -5.48 17.51 -23.36
CA SER A 92 -5.56 16.04 -23.50
C SER A 92 -6.22 15.39 -22.30
N ASP A 93 -6.74 14.18 -22.48
CA ASP A 93 -7.23 13.32 -21.43
C ASP A 93 -6.41 12.03 -21.28
N LYS A 94 -5.31 11.94 -22.02
CA LYS A 94 -4.43 10.77 -22.01
C LYS A 94 -3.32 10.92 -20.98
N TRP A 95 -3.33 10.05 -19.98
CA TRP A 95 -2.31 9.99 -18.94
C TRP A 95 -1.13 9.13 -19.38
N ARG A 96 0.07 9.61 -19.09
CA ARG A 96 1.33 8.94 -19.42
C ARG A 96 2.22 8.91 -18.19
N THR A 97 3.02 7.84 -18.08
CA THR A 97 4.02 7.72 -17.02
C THR A 97 5.09 8.81 -17.17
N SER A 98 5.35 9.53 -16.08
CA SER A 98 6.40 10.55 -16.07
C SER A 98 7.78 9.91 -15.86
N SER A 99 8.78 10.46 -16.52
CA SER A 99 10.20 10.12 -16.32
C SER A 99 10.97 11.23 -15.62
N MET A 100 10.27 12.22 -15.07
CA MET A 100 10.89 13.35 -14.38
C MET A 100 11.51 12.92 -13.06
N GLU A 101 12.40 13.75 -12.52
CA GLU A 101 13.05 13.49 -11.23
C GLU A 101 12.00 13.32 -10.12
N GLY A 102 12.13 12.27 -9.36
CA GLY A 102 11.20 11.95 -8.27
C GLY A 102 9.90 11.28 -8.71
N ASN A 103 9.81 10.84 -9.98
CA ASN A 103 8.57 10.24 -10.51
C ASN A 103 8.09 8.99 -9.78
N GLN A 104 8.96 8.33 -9.02
CA GLN A 104 8.64 7.16 -8.21
C GLN A 104 8.78 7.45 -6.71
N THR A 105 8.64 8.69 -6.31
CA THR A 105 8.69 9.14 -4.91
C THR A 105 7.46 9.99 -4.59
N GLU A 106 7.38 10.42 -3.33
CA GLU A 106 6.29 11.31 -2.87
C GLU A 106 6.28 12.67 -3.57
N THR A 107 7.44 13.12 -4.08
CA THR A 107 7.58 14.43 -4.69
C THR A 107 8.19 14.30 -6.08
N ILE A 108 7.48 14.80 -7.08
CA ILE A 108 8.00 14.93 -8.44
C ILE A 108 8.50 16.35 -8.67
N LYS A 109 9.63 16.49 -9.35
CA LYS A 109 10.22 17.77 -9.74
C LYS A 109 10.13 17.93 -11.24
N VAL A 110 9.56 19.04 -11.68
CA VAL A 110 9.28 19.31 -13.09
C VAL A 110 9.84 20.68 -13.47
N ALA A 111 10.69 20.72 -14.48
CA ALA A 111 11.17 21.99 -15.00
C ALA A 111 10.04 22.73 -15.73
N ALA A 112 9.78 23.97 -15.32
CA ALA A 112 8.73 24.79 -15.93
C ALA A 112 9.19 25.32 -17.29
N GLY A 113 8.66 24.73 -18.34
CA GLY A 113 8.87 25.18 -19.72
C GLY A 113 7.54 25.54 -20.36
N ASN A 114 7.56 26.43 -21.38
CA ASN A 114 6.33 26.89 -22.03
C ASN A 114 5.46 25.74 -22.55
N TRP A 115 6.09 24.65 -23.00
CA TRP A 115 5.39 23.45 -23.50
C TRP A 115 4.66 22.69 -22.40
N ARG A 116 4.93 23.00 -21.13
CA ARG A 116 4.26 22.38 -19.98
C ARG A 116 3.18 23.24 -19.36
N ASN A 117 2.93 24.42 -19.91
CA ASN A 117 1.85 25.25 -19.41
C ASN A 117 0.50 24.54 -19.56
N GLY A 118 -0.21 24.39 -18.45
CA GLY A 118 -1.47 23.65 -18.40
C GLY A 118 -1.31 22.13 -18.29
N GLN A 119 -0.09 21.63 -18.19
CA GLN A 119 0.17 20.20 -18.02
C GLN A 119 -0.34 19.75 -16.63
N LYS A 120 -0.94 18.57 -16.58
CA LYS A 120 -1.57 18.02 -15.38
C LYS A 120 -0.72 16.88 -14.83
N TYR A 121 -0.70 16.75 -13.53
CA TYR A 121 0.05 15.71 -12.81
C TYR A 121 -0.83 15.03 -11.78
N ARG A 122 -0.64 13.73 -11.61
CA ARG A 122 -1.26 12.94 -10.55
C ARG A 122 -0.28 11.85 -10.12
N CYS A 123 -0.46 11.35 -8.91
CA CYS A 123 0.35 10.26 -8.38
C CYS A 123 -0.51 9.01 -8.18
N VAL A 124 -0.02 7.88 -8.68
CA VAL A 124 -0.60 6.57 -8.40
C VAL A 124 0.22 5.94 -7.28
N VAL A 125 -0.43 5.64 -6.16
CA VAL A 125 0.19 5.02 -4.99
C VAL A 125 -0.30 3.59 -4.89
N THR A 126 0.63 2.66 -4.84
CA THR A 126 0.33 1.23 -4.80
C THR A 126 0.80 0.63 -3.48
N GLY A 127 -0.07 -0.10 -2.80
CA GLY A 127 0.25 -0.86 -1.60
C GLY A 127 0.88 -2.21 -1.90
N THR A 128 1.37 -2.87 -0.85
CA THR A 128 2.05 -4.17 -0.97
C THR A 128 1.14 -5.30 -1.45
N ASP A 129 -0.18 -5.14 -1.30
CA ASP A 129 -1.19 -6.10 -1.77
C ASP A 129 -1.66 -5.82 -3.21
N GLY A 130 -1.08 -4.82 -3.87
CA GLY A 130 -1.45 -4.42 -5.22
C GLY A 130 -2.61 -3.41 -5.30
N ARG A 131 -3.19 -3.00 -4.18
CA ARG A 131 -4.23 -1.98 -4.16
C ARG A 131 -3.64 -0.63 -4.49
N MET A 132 -4.38 0.14 -5.28
CA MET A 132 -3.94 1.45 -5.75
C MET A 132 -4.90 2.55 -5.33
N VAL A 133 -4.34 3.73 -5.08
CA VAL A 133 -5.11 4.97 -4.96
C VAL A 133 -4.47 6.02 -5.87
N VAL A 134 -5.29 6.81 -6.52
CA VAL A 134 -4.85 7.87 -7.41
C VAL A 134 -5.13 9.22 -6.77
N SER A 135 -4.13 10.10 -6.75
CA SER A 135 -4.30 11.45 -6.21
C SER A 135 -5.25 12.30 -7.05
N GLU A 136 -5.65 13.41 -6.50
CA GLU A 136 -6.28 14.47 -7.28
C GLU A 136 -5.29 15.03 -8.31
N VAL A 137 -5.82 15.70 -9.30
CA VAL A 137 -5.04 16.30 -10.40
C VAL A 137 -4.52 17.67 -9.96
N ALA A 138 -3.22 17.89 -10.16
CA ALA A 138 -2.59 19.19 -9.97
C ALA A 138 -2.16 19.73 -11.33
N VAL A 139 -2.27 21.03 -11.53
CA VAL A 139 -1.98 21.71 -12.82
C VAL A 139 -0.74 22.58 -12.66
N LEU A 140 0.17 22.49 -13.63
CA LEU A 140 1.30 23.41 -13.73
C LEU A 140 0.92 24.58 -14.65
N THR A 141 1.03 25.78 -14.12
CA THR A 141 0.91 27.01 -14.90
C THR A 141 2.30 27.64 -15.05
N VAL A 142 2.69 27.92 -16.29
CA VAL A 142 3.98 28.55 -16.59
C VAL A 142 3.72 29.97 -17.09
N LYS A 143 4.33 30.96 -16.46
CA LYS A 143 4.27 32.34 -16.83
C LYS A 143 5.40 32.74 -17.80
#